data_a1a4f2732116d3c8ce14cd8cd44a0b6a
#
_entry.id   a1a4f2732116d3c8ce14cd8cd44a0b6a
#
_cell.length_a   1.000
_cell.length_b   1.000
_cell.length_c   1.000
_cell.angle_alpha   90.00
_cell.angle_beta   90.00
_cell.angle_gamma   90.00
#
_symmetry.space_group_name_H-M   'P 1'
#
loop_
_entity.id
_entity.type
_entity.pdbx_description
1 polymer ?
#
loop_
_entity_poly.entity_id
_entity_poly.type
_entity_poly.pdbx_seq_one_letter_code
_entity_poly.pdbx_strand_id
1 'polypeptide(L)'
;MSTVELTKENFDEVVSANDFVLIDFWAAWCGPCRSFAPVYDKSSDKHQDLVFAKVDTEAQPELAAAFQIQSIPTLMIVRDKVAVFAQPGALPEPALEDVIAQARALDMAEVHKSVKEAQEQQG
;
A
#
# COMPACT_ATOMS: atom_id res chain seq x y z
N MET A 1 -1.45 -13.93 10.73
CA MET A 1 -2.06 -13.40 9.52
C MET A 1 -2.92 -12.20 9.87
N SER A 2 -2.37 -11.02 9.64
CA SER A 2 -3.00 -9.78 10.07
C SER A 2 -3.34 -8.87 8.90
N THR A 3 -3.67 -9.45 7.74
CA THR A 3 -4.00 -8.67 6.55
C THR A 3 -5.50 -8.42 6.44
N VAL A 4 -5.83 -7.28 5.84
CA VAL A 4 -7.21 -6.82 5.62
C VAL A 4 -7.49 -6.81 4.12
N GLU A 5 -8.59 -7.40 3.71
CA GLU A 5 -9.01 -7.32 2.32
C GLU A 5 -9.67 -5.97 2.04
N LEU A 6 -9.12 -5.22 1.08
CA LEU A 6 -9.71 -3.96 0.63
C LEU A 6 -10.61 -4.21 -0.58
N THR A 7 -11.78 -3.63 -0.50
CA THR A 7 -12.76 -3.66 -1.58
C THR A 7 -13.14 -2.22 -1.91
N LYS A 8 -13.84 -2.04 -3.03
CA LYS A 8 -14.41 -0.77 -3.40
C LYS A 8 -15.29 -0.19 -2.27
N GLU A 9 -15.99 -1.07 -1.55
CA GLU A 9 -16.94 -0.69 -0.51
C GLU A 9 -16.25 -0.22 0.79
N ASN A 10 -15.10 -0.80 1.16
CA ASN A 10 -14.46 -0.48 2.44
C ASN A 10 -13.19 0.36 2.32
N PHE A 11 -12.75 0.67 1.11
CA PHE A 11 -11.47 1.36 0.87
C PHE A 11 -11.39 2.69 1.62
N ASP A 12 -12.38 3.56 1.43
CA ASP A 12 -12.37 4.88 2.05
C ASP A 12 -12.40 4.79 3.57
N GLU A 13 -13.20 3.88 4.11
CA GLU A 13 -13.29 3.68 5.55
C GLU A 13 -11.96 3.26 6.15
N VAL A 14 -11.32 2.24 5.57
CA VAL A 14 -10.07 1.69 6.09
C VAL A 14 -8.95 2.73 6.00
N VAL A 15 -8.81 3.40 4.88
CA VAL A 15 -7.75 4.39 4.66
C VAL A 15 -7.96 5.62 5.54
N SER A 16 -9.21 6.03 5.75
CA SER A 16 -9.52 7.21 6.58
C SER A 16 -9.34 6.93 8.07
N ALA A 17 -9.59 5.70 8.51
CA ALA A 17 -9.52 5.32 9.92
C ALA A 17 -8.10 5.01 10.39
N ASN A 18 -7.13 4.90 9.49
CA ASN A 18 -5.78 4.46 9.81
C ASN A 18 -4.74 5.39 9.19
N ASP A 19 -3.76 5.80 10.00
CA ASP A 19 -2.73 6.75 9.57
C ASP A 19 -1.65 6.13 8.70
N PHE A 20 -1.56 4.79 8.67
CA PHE A 20 -0.51 4.09 7.94
C PHE A 20 -1.07 2.77 7.41
N VAL A 21 -1.25 2.69 6.10
CA VAL A 21 -1.83 1.52 5.42
C VAL A 21 -0.89 1.08 4.31
N LEU A 22 -0.47 -0.19 4.35
CA LEU A 22 0.22 -0.81 3.22
C LEU A 22 -0.82 -1.52 2.37
N ILE A 23 -0.65 -1.50 1.05
CA ILE A 23 -1.58 -2.14 0.12
C ILE A 23 -0.79 -3.00 -0.86
N ASP A 24 -1.09 -4.28 -0.89
CA ASP A 24 -0.54 -5.25 -1.86
C ASP A 24 -1.58 -5.49 -2.94
N PHE A 25 -1.30 -5.01 -4.15
CA PHE A 25 -2.15 -5.29 -5.32
C PHE A 25 -1.67 -6.60 -5.94
N TRP A 26 -2.55 -7.60 -6.02
CA TRP A 26 -2.17 -8.97 -6.36
C TRP A 26 -3.24 -9.65 -7.20
N ALA A 27 -2.92 -10.84 -7.72
CA ALA A 27 -3.88 -11.74 -8.35
C ALA A 27 -3.46 -13.19 -8.10
N ALA A 28 -4.43 -14.09 -8.06
CA ALA A 28 -4.17 -15.49 -7.73
C ALA A 28 -3.31 -16.21 -8.77
N TRP A 29 -3.40 -15.81 -10.04
CA TRP A 29 -2.63 -16.42 -11.14
C TRP A 29 -1.17 -15.94 -11.20
N CYS A 30 -0.83 -14.96 -10.44
CA CYS A 30 0.48 -14.28 -10.50
C CYS A 30 1.51 -15.00 -9.64
N GLY A 31 2.53 -15.58 -10.26
CA GLY A 31 3.60 -16.29 -9.54
C GLY A 31 4.33 -15.41 -8.53
N PRO A 32 4.85 -14.25 -8.93
CA PRO A 32 5.52 -13.34 -7.98
C PRO A 32 4.63 -12.88 -6.84
N CYS A 33 3.31 -12.73 -7.08
CA CYS A 33 2.36 -12.39 -6.03
C CYS A 33 2.30 -13.50 -4.98
N ARG A 34 2.30 -14.76 -5.41
CA ARG A 34 2.28 -15.91 -4.50
C ARG A 34 3.58 -16.00 -3.69
N SER A 35 4.71 -15.66 -4.30
CA SER A 35 5.99 -15.62 -3.59
C SER A 35 6.05 -14.50 -2.56
N PHE A 36 5.42 -13.37 -2.85
CA PHE A 36 5.39 -12.21 -1.97
C PHE A 36 4.43 -12.38 -0.79
N ALA A 37 3.34 -13.14 -0.98
CA ALA A 37 2.30 -13.27 0.04
C ALA A 37 2.82 -13.68 1.41
N PRO A 38 3.67 -14.73 1.56
CA PRO A 38 4.18 -15.09 2.89
C PRO A 38 5.11 -14.02 3.49
N VAL A 39 5.86 -13.31 2.66
CA VAL A 39 6.71 -12.20 3.12
C VAL A 39 5.84 -11.08 3.70
N TYR A 40 4.79 -10.74 3.00
CA TYR A 40 3.84 -9.70 3.40
C TYR A 40 3.11 -10.08 4.70
N ASP A 41 2.62 -11.32 4.77
CA ASP A 41 1.93 -11.83 5.96
C ASP A 41 2.85 -11.82 7.19
N LYS A 42 4.09 -12.24 7.04
CA LYS A 42 5.07 -12.23 8.13
C LYS A 42 5.32 -10.81 8.62
N SER A 43 5.49 -9.86 7.72
CA SER A 43 5.64 -8.45 8.09
C SER A 43 4.42 -7.93 8.83
N SER A 44 3.22 -8.31 8.41
CA SER A 44 2.00 -7.88 9.09
C SER A 44 1.96 -8.35 10.55
N ASP A 45 2.48 -9.52 10.83
CA ASP A 45 2.57 -10.03 12.20
C ASP A 45 3.62 -9.29 13.04
N LYS A 46 4.67 -8.78 12.41
CA LYS A 46 5.72 -8.01 13.09
C LYS A 46 5.29 -6.57 13.38
N HIS A 47 4.41 -6.01 12.57
CA HIS A 47 4.02 -4.59 12.64
C HIS A 47 2.52 -4.46 12.88
N GLN A 48 2.05 -4.94 14.03
CA GLN A 48 0.62 -4.98 14.33
C GLN A 48 0.02 -3.59 14.58
N ASP A 49 0.87 -2.58 14.74
CA ASP A 49 0.44 -1.18 14.83
C ASP A 49 0.11 -0.57 13.45
N LEU A 50 0.44 -1.26 12.37
CA LEU A 50 0.15 -0.83 11.00
C LEU A 50 -0.95 -1.69 10.39
N VAL A 51 -1.64 -1.14 9.40
CA VAL A 51 -2.62 -1.90 8.63
C VAL A 51 -1.95 -2.43 7.36
N PHE A 52 -1.97 -3.74 7.19
CA PHE A 52 -1.50 -4.43 5.98
C PHE A 52 -2.72 -4.89 5.21
N ALA A 53 -2.99 -4.23 4.09
CA ALA A 53 -4.17 -4.50 3.29
C ALA A 53 -3.81 -5.15 1.96
N LYS A 54 -4.77 -5.81 1.35
CA LYS A 54 -4.60 -6.49 0.06
C LYS A 54 -5.75 -6.13 -0.86
N VAL A 55 -5.44 -5.89 -2.14
CA VAL A 55 -6.44 -5.68 -3.19
C VAL A 55 -6.26 -6.78 -4.22
N ASP A 56 -7.29 -7.63 -4.37
CA ASP A 56 -7.35 -8.60 -5.46
C ASP A 56 -7.76 -7.86 -6.73
N THR A 57 -6.83 -7.71 -7.66
CA THR A 57 -7.05 -6.90 -8.86
C THR A 57 -8.09 -7.50 -9.80
N GLU A 58 -8.34 -8.81 -9.71
CA GLU A 58 -9.40 -9.46 -10.49
C GLU A 58 -10.79 -9.18 -9.92
N ALA A 59 -10.89 -9.16 -8.59
CA ALA A 59 -12.16 -8.88 -7.91
C ALA A 59 -12.45 -7.38 -7.85
N GLN A 60 -11.41 -6.53 -7.84
CA GLN A 60 -11.52 -5.09 -7.67
C GLN A 60 -10.86 -4.35 -8.83
N PRO A 61 -11.33 -4.54 -10.07
CA PRO A 61 -10.69 -3.90 -11.23
C PRO A 61 -10.79 -2.36 -11.19
N GLU A 62 -11.84 -1.82 -10.58
CA GLU A 62 -12.00 -0.38 -10.47
C GLU A 62 -10.96 0.25 -9.54
N LEU A 63 -10.63 -0.42 -8.42
CA LEU A 63 -9.57 0.05 -7.53
C LEU A 63 -8.21 0.00 -8.22
N ALA A 64 -7.91 -1.10 -8.90
CA ALA A 64 -6.64 -1.23 -9.64
C ALA A 64 -6.51 -0.13 -10.69
N ALA A 65 -7.59 0.16 -11.42
CA ALA A 65 -7.60 1.20 -12.44
C ALA A 65 -7.43 2.59 -11.82
N ALA A 66 -8.10 2.86 -10.70
CA ALA A 66 -8.03 4.15 -10.03
C ALA A 66 -6.59 4.47 -9.60
N PHE A 67 -5.81 3.48 -9.22
CA PHE A 67 -4.41 3.65 -8.83
C PHE A 67 -3.44 3.39 -9.99
N GLN A 68 -3.95 3.20 -11.20
CA GLN A 68 -3.15 2.99 -12.41
C GLN A 68 -2.16 1.83 -12.27
N ILE A 69 -2.62 0.73 -11.65
CA ILE A 69 -1.80 -0.46 -11.45
C ILE A 69 -1.62 -1.17 -12.79
N GLN A 70 -0.39 -1.23 -13.28
CA GLN A 70 -0.05 -1.83 -14.58
C GLN A 70 0.65 -3.17 -14.45
N SER A 71 1.26 -3.43 -13.29
CA SER A 71 1.94 -4.71 -13.04
C SER A 71 1.69 -5.13 -11.60
N ILE A 72 1.73 -6.43 -11.35
CA ILE A 72 1.51 -7.02 -10.03
C ILE A 72 2.63 -8.01 -9.71
N PRO A 73 2.99 -8.16 -8.42
CA PRO A 73 2.45 -7.37 -7.33
C PRO A 73 2.94 -5.93 -7.37
N THR A 74 2.14 -5.01 -6.85
CA THR A 74 2.58 -3.63 -6.60
C THR A 74 2.31 -3.33 -5.14
N LEU A 75 3.33 -2.84 -4.45
CA LEU A 75 3.20 -2.39 -3.06
C LEU A 75 3.01 -0.89 -3.02
N MET A 76 1.98 -0.45 -2.31
CA MET A 76 1.72 0.97 -2.07
C MET A 76 1.66 1.20 -0.57
N ILE A 77 2.17 2.35 -0.12
CA ILE A 77 2.02 2.77 1.28
C ILE A 77 1.29 4.11 1.27
N VAL A 78 0.23 4.19 2.08
CA VAL A 78 -0.57 5.39 2.26
C VAL A 78 -0.42 5.85 3.70
N ARG A 79 0.07 7.07 3.90
CA ARG A 79 0.15 7.69 5.23
C ARG A 79 -0.70 8.95 5.24
N ASP A 80 -1.59 9.04 6.23
CA ASP A 80 -2.47 10.21 6.40
C ASP A 80 -3.21 10.52 5.09
N LYS A 81 -3.69 9.48 4.40
CA LYS A 81 -4.43 9.57 3.13
C LYS A 81 -3.57 10.02 1.94
N VAL A 82 -2.25 10.01 2.08
CA VAL A 82 -1.32 10.36 0.99
C VAL A 82 -0.53 9.12 0.59
N ALA A 83 -0.53 8.77 -0.70
CA ALA A 83 0.31 7.69 -1.21
C ALA A 83 1.76 8.18 -1.21
N VAL A 84 2.57 7.64 -0.29
CA VAL A 84 3.96 8.06 -0.10
C VAL A 84 4.97 7.13 -0.77
N PHE A 85 4.50 5.95 -1.22
CA PHE A 85 5.35 4.95 -1.84
C PHE A 85 4.51 4.07 -2.75
N ALA A 86 5.05 3.73 -3.93
CA ALA A 86 4.44 2.74 -4.81
C ALA A 86 5.54 2.13 -5.67
N GLN A 87 5.65 0.80 -5.65
CA GLN A 87 6.69 0.11 -6.41
C GLN A 87 6.17 -1.25 -6.89
N PRO A 88 6.32 -1.55 -8.20
CA PRO A 88 6.01 -2.88 -8.71
C PRO A 88 7.10 -3.88 -8.34
N GLY A 89 6.72 -5.14 -8.23
CA GLY A 89 7.62 -6.26 -7.99
C GLY A 89 7.54 -6.82 -6.59
N ALA A 90 7.85 -8.11 -6.48
CA ALA A 90 7.91 -8.80 -5.19
C ALA A 90 9.18 -8.41 -4.45
N LEU A 91 9.03 -7.84 -3.26
CA LEU A 91 10.18 -7.47 -2.44
C LEU A 91 10.59 -8.64 -1.53
N PRO A 92 11.89 -8.92 -1.39
CA PRO A 92 12.33 -9.81 -0.32
C PRO A 92 12.13 -9.15 1.05
N GLU A 93 12.09 -9.97 2.11
CA GLU A 93 11.81 -9.49 3.45
C GLU A 93 12.66 -8.29 3.88
N PRO A 94 14.02 -8.31 3.72
CA PRO A 94 14.81 -7.15 4.14
C PRO A 94 14.45 -5.87 3.41
N ALA A 95 14.12 -5.96 2.13
CA ALA A 95 13.73 -4.79 1.34
C ALA A 95 12.37 -4.25 1.79
N LEU A 96 11.41 -5.12 2.09
CA LEU A 96 10.11 -4.71 2.60
C LEU A 96 10.26 -4.01 3.96
N GLU A 97 11.06 -4.59 4.87
CA GLU A 97 11.30 -3.98 6.19
C GLU A 97 11.99 -2.62 6.07
N ASP A 98 12.90 -2.47 5.12
CA ASP A 98 13.57 -1.19 4.87
C ASP A 98 12.58 -0.13 4.36
N VAL A 99 11.71 -0.50 3.45
CA VAL A 99 10.67 0.41 2.93
C VAL A 99 9.73 0.85 4.06
N ILE A 100 9.34 -0.07 4.94
CA ILE A 100 8.50 0.25 6.09
C ILE A 100 9.21 1.24 7.01
N ALA A 101 10.49 0.99 7.30
CA ALA A 101 11.28 1.89 8.15
C ALA A 101 11.38 3.30 7.54
N GLN A 102 11.60 3.39 6.24
CA GLN A 102 11.67 4.67 5.54
C GLN A 102 10.33 5.41 5.60
N ALA A 103 9.22 4.67 5.40
CA ALA A 103 7.89 5.27 5.45
C ALA A 103 7.54 5.74 6.87
N ARG A 104 7.97 5.01 7.91
CA ARG A 104 7.78 5.44 9.30
C ARG A 104 8.55 6.72 9.61
N ALA A 105 9.71 6.90 8.98
CA ALA A 105 10.60 8.05 9.23
C ALA A 105 10.17 9.32 8.50
N LEU A 106 9.20 9.25 7.60
CA LEU A 106 8.74 10.42 6.85
C LEU A 106 8.15 11.48 7.79
N ASP A 107 8.53 12.74 7.55
CA ASP A 107 7.89 13.88 8.19
C ASP A 107 6.60 14.20 7.41
N MET A 108 5.46 13.81 7.96
CA MET A 108 4.18 13.96 7.27
C MET A 108 3.76 15.43 7.15
N ALA A 109 4.22 16.32 8.02
CA ALA A 109 3.99 17.74 7.85
C ALA A 109 4.63 18.27 6.56
N GLU A 110 5.86 17.83 6.28
CA GLU A 110 6.54 18.19 5.03
C GLU A 110 5.87 17.54 3.82
N VAL A 111 5.40 16.30 3.95
CA VAL A 111 4.68 15.62 2.87
C VAL A 111 3.40 16.37 2.53
N HIS A 112 2.60 16.75 3.53
CA HIS A 112 1.37 17.50 3.32
C HIS A 112 1.64 18.87 2.69
N LYS A 113 2.71 19.53 3.10
CA LYS A 113 3.12 20.80 2.52
C LYS A 113 3.45 20.65 1.03
N SER A 114 4.20 19.60 0.67
CA SER A 114 4.56 19.32 -0.73
C SER A 114 3.34 19.03 -1.58
N VAL A 115 2.38 18.25 -1.04
CA VAL A 115 1.13 17.93 -1.74
C VAL A 115 0.33 19.22 -1.98
N LYS A 116 0.22 20.07 -0.97
CA LYS A 116 -0.51 21.32 -1.08
C LYS A 116 0.11 22.24 -2.13
N GLU A 117 1.44 22.37 -2.12
CA GLU A 117 2.17 23.17 -3.11
C GLU A 117 1.95 22.63 -4.53
N ALA A 118 1.97 21.31 -4.72
CA ALA A 118 1.72 20.69 -6.01
C ALA A 118 0.30 20.97 -6.50
N GLN A 119 -0.70 20.93 -5.61
CA GLN A 119 -2.08 21.24 -5.95
C GLN A 119 -2.25 22.71 -6.33
N GLU A 120 -1.57 23.62 -5.63
CA GLU A 120 -1.62 25.04 -5.93
C GLU A 120 -1.00 25.33 -7.31
N GLN A 121 0.07 24.63 -7.68
CA GLN A 121 0.71 24.80 -8.97
C GLN A 121 -0.14 24.27 -10.14
N GLN A 122 -1.00 23.31 -9.89
CA GLN A 122 -1.89 22.73 -10.89
C GLN A 122 -3.19 23.52 -11.05
N GLY A 123 -3.50 24.33 -10.07
CA GLY A 123 -4.68 25.16 -10.09
C GLY A 123 -4.47 26.43 -10.91
#